data_7642e335fd929f0a19cbc0c9628f30ef
#
_entry.id   7642e335fd929f0a19cbc0c9628f30ef
#
_cell.length_a   1.000
_cell.length_b   1.000
_cell.length_c   1.000
_cell.angle_alpha   90.00
_cell.angle_beta   90.00
_cell.angle_gamma   90.00
#
_symmetry.space_group_name_H-M   'P 1'
#
loop_
_entity.id
_entity.type
_entity.pdbx_description
1 polymer ?
#
loop_
_entity_poly.entity_id
_entity_poly.type
_entity_poly.pdbx_seq_one_letter_code
_entity_poly.pdbx_strand_id
1 'polypeptide(L)'
;MAVSDSSPTRNDEQVHEWFLHRGLPLVLTRRVRSRGLIERSAPMISSVGALTALTMLLAEVTGDGPNYAYALRLGIITAVLLAAPFVLVALHRRSTVLGEAARRWGAWGVMAIFVVVMPVTVSGWSGAAAAEAPLFVLISLLAIWLTYLGFGSIAAWAFRFAWVQLGALGTLMSRALPLLMLTVVVYFTGELWQLSARMTRQRLWETVGFLALVALVFMVTTIRDEVQALRDDRAEQTDAGRLLVDTPFTEPASTRTPLSRAEQINVVAVMVVSQAIQVVLFTAGLFAFFLALGIIAIPYDVTVLWAGEQTCQVGQPPCAGTWFGVHIPIPQTVVHTSLFVAVLSGLYFTVSTSVDPLYRQRFFDPLIADVAVSLAGRDAYLEMEAKA
;
A
#
# COMPACT_ATOMS: atom_id res chain seq x y z
N MET A 1 0.73 -41.88 19.08
CA MET A 1 1.73 -41.23 18.24
C MET A 1 1.90 -39.83 18.80
N ALA A 2 2.91 -39.64 19.67
CA ALA A 2 3.12 -38.37 20.38
C ALA A 2 3.74 -37.37 19.39
N VAL A 3 3.03 -36.30 19.10
CA VAL A 3 3.56 -35.16 18.36
C VAL A 3 4.50 -34.44 19.31
N SER A 4 5.82 -34.53 19.05
CA SER A 4 6.82 -33.78 19.81
C SER A 4 6.60 -32.30 19.58
N ASP A 5 6.22 -31.60 20.63
CA ASP A 5 6.06 -30.15 20.68
C ASP A 5 7.46 -29.52 20.89
N SER A 6 8.33 -29.65 19.86
CA SER A 6 9.63 -28.99 19.89
C SER A 6 9.41 -27.50 19.73
N SER A 7 9.76 -26.73 20.75
CA SER A 7 9.90 -25.28 20.66
C SER A 7 10.87 -24.96 19.50
N PRO A 8 10.56 -23.98 18.63
CA PRO A 8 11.42 -23.63 17.51
C PRO A 8 12.82 -23.26 18.03
N THR A 9 13.84 -23.78 17.36
CA THR A 9 15.21 -23.41 17.65
C THR A 9 15.43 -21.92 17.29
N ARG A 10 16.42 -21.29 17.90
CA ARG A 10 16.76 -19.86 17.58
C ARG A 10 17.03 -19.65 16.08
N ASN A 11 17.47 -20.68 15.40
CA ASN A 11 17.72 -20.66 13.94
C ASN A 11 16.40 -20.66 13.14
N ASP A 12 15.41 -21.43 13.58
CA ASP A 12 14.09 -21.48 12.92
C ASP A 12 13.36 -20.14 13.02
N GLU A 13 13.48 -19.44 14.16
CA GLU A 13 12.89 -18.10 14.32
C GLU A 13 13.53 -17.07 13.37
N GLN A 14 14.85 -17.10 13.21
CA GLN A 14 15.57 -16.22 12.27
C GLN A 14 15.17 -16.48 10.82
N VAL A 15 15.01 -17.73 10.43
CA VAL A 15 14.57 -18.14 9.09
C VAL A 15 13.12 -17.69 8.85
N HIS A 16 12.24 -17.86 9.83
CA HIS A 16 10.84 -17.40 9.71
C HIS A 16 10.73 -15.88 9.59
N GLU A 17 11.49 -15.13 10.41
CA GLU A 17 11.54 -13.67 10.32
C GLU A 17 12.08 -13.22 8.96
N TRP A 18 13.09 -13.90 8.43
CA TRP A 18 13.67 -13.57 7.14
C TRP A 18 12.64 -13.67 6.00
N PHE A 19 11.82 -14.74 5.93
CA PHE A 19 10.76 -14.86 4.94
C PHE A 19 9.65 -13.82 5.11
N LEU A 20 9.27 -13.53 6.35
CA LEU A 20 8.27 -12.48 6.62
C LEU A 20 8.78 -11.09 6.22
N HIS A 21 10.07 -10.82 6.47
CA HIS A 21 10.70 -9.58 6.05
C HIS A 21 10.79 -9.41 4.53
N ARG A 22 10.86 -10.51 3.78
CA ARG A 22 10.89 -10.53 2.32
C ARG A 22 9.52 -10.66 1.66
N GLY A 23 8.44 -10.63 2.44
CA GLY A 23 7.08 -10.68 1.92
C GLY A 23 6.68 -12.06 1.37
N LEU A 24 7.31 -13.14 1.80
CA LEU A 24 7.01 -14.50 1.37
C LEU A 24 6.40 -15.37 2.49
N PRO A 25 5.32 -14.95 3.13
CA PRO A 25 4.70 -15.70 4.24
C PRO A 25 4.12 -17.05 3.81
N LEU A 26 3.79 -17.24 2.53
CA LEU A 26 3.18 -18.48 2.05
C LEU A 26 4.18 -19.62 1.88
N VAL A 27 5.47 -19.37 1.93
CA VAL A 27 6.53 -20.37 2.04
C VAL A 27 6.46 -21.09 3.39
N LEU A 28 6.09 -20.37 4.45
CA LEU A 28 6.00 -20.91 5.79
C LEU A 28 4.80 -21.85 5.97
N THR A 29 4.94 -22.86 6.83
CA THR A 29 3.87 -23.81 7.14
C THR A 29 2.62 -23.14 7.71
N ARG A 30 1.45 -23.75 7.52
CA ARG A 30 0.16 -23.21 8.03
C ARG A 30 0.19 -22.96 9.54
N ARG A 31 0.89 -23.83 10.29
CA ARG A 31 1.01 -23.75 11.75
C ARG A 31 1.78 -22.49 12.18
N VAL A 32 2.85 -22.15 11.49
CA VAL A 32 3.64 -20.94 11.75
C VAL A 32 2.83 -19.68 11.40
N ARG A 33 2.13 -19.68 10.27
CA ARG A 33 1.31 -18.55 9.84
C ARG A 33 0.14 -18.22 10.77
N SER A 34 -0.47 -19.23 11.41
CA SER A 34 -1.59 -19.04 12.33
C SER A 34 -1.18 -18.54 13.72
N ARG A 35 0.11 -18.56 14.06
CA ARG A 35 0.59 -18.07 15.36
C ARG A 35 0.48 -16.54 15.45
N GLY A 36 -0.13 -16.04 16.53
CA GLY A 36 -0.21 -14.61 16.84
C GLY A 36 -0.97 -13.76 15.81
N LEU A 37 -1.97 -14.32 15.09
CA LEU A 37 -2.73 -13.61 14.06
C LEU A 37 -3.36 -12.32 14.57
N ILE A 38 -3.96 -12.34 15.76
CA ILE A 38 -4.64 -11.16 16.34
C ILE A 38 -3.62 -10.07 16.64
N GLU A 39 -2.46 -10.42 17.19
CA GLU A 39 -1.39 -9.47 17.48
C GLU A 39 -0.81 -8.85 16.19
N ARG A 40 -0.71 -9.64 15.14
CA ARG A 40 -0.21 -9.22 13.83
C ARG A 40 -1.23 -8.44 13.01
N SER A 41 -2.54 -8.66 13.22
CA SER A 41 -3.61 -7.91 12.56
C SER A 41 -3.94 -6.58 13.26
N ALA A 42 -3.61 -6.44 14.55
CA ALA A 42 -3.91 -5.26 15.33
C ALA A 42 -3.41 -3.94 14.71
N PRO A 43 -2.19 -3.82 14.13
CA PRO A 43 -1.75 -2.59 13.47
C PRO A 43 -2.61 -2.22 12.26
N MET A 44 -3.05 -3.19 11.47
CA MET A 44 -3.91 -2.95 10.32
C MET A 44 -5.30 -2.48 10.75
N ILE A 45 -5.91 -3.16 11.71
CA ILE A 45 -7.22 -2.79 12.27
C ILE A 45 -7.15 -1.40 12.92
N SER A 46 -6.09 -1.13 13.66
CA SER A 46 -5.82 0.17 14.26
C SER A 46 -5.72 1.29 13.22
N SER A 47 -5.02 1.05 12.11
CA SER A 47 -4.88 2.03 11.03
C SER A 47 -6.21 2.32 10.33
N VAL A 48 -7.01 1.28 10.05
CA VAL A 48 -8.35 1.44 9.46
C VAL A 48 -9.26 2.21 10.42
N GLY A 49 -9.26 1.84 11.71
CA GLY A 49 -10.03 2.53 12.73
C GLY A 49 -9.63 4.00 12.91
N ALA A 50 -8.32 4.29 12.93
CA ALA A 50 -7.82 5.65 13.02
C ALA A 50 -8.22 6.50 11.81
N LEU A 51 -8.16 5.94 10.60
CA LEU A 51 -8.59 6.63 9.38
C LEU A 51 -10.09 6.93 9.41
N THR A 52 -10.91 5.95 9.81
CA THR A 52 -12.36 6.13 9.97
C THR A 52 -12.69 7.20 11.01
N ALA A 53 -12.07 7.15 12.18
CA ALA A 53 -12.28 8.15 13.24
C ALA A 53 -11.80 9.54 12.82
N LEU A 54 -10.67 9.63 12.10
CA LEU A 54 -10.15 10.88 11.57
C LEU A 54 -11.06 11.51 10.52
N THR A 55 -11.61 10.73 9.59
CA THR A 55 -12.55 11.25 8.58
C THR A 55 -13.84 11.79 9.22
N MET A 56 -14.33 11.10 10.26
CA MET A 56 -15.49 11.56 11.03
C MET A 56 -15.17 12.80 11.85
N LEU A 57 -14.00 12.87 12.47
CA LEU A 57 -13.54 14.05 13.21
C LEU A 57 -13.45 15.27 12.28
N LEU A 58 -12.86 15.11 11.10
CA LEU A 58 -12.77 16.18 10.12
C LEU A 58 -14.16 16.65 9.65
N ALA A 59 -15.06 15.70 9.37
CA ALA A 59 -16.44 16.04 8.97
C ALA A 59 -17.18 16.80 10.09
N GLU A 60 -16.99 16.42 11.35
CA GLU A 60 -17.62 17.09 12.50
C GLU A 60 -17.08 18.50 12.72
N VAL A 61 -15.73 18.67 12.66
CA VAL A 61 -15.07 19.98 12.91
C VAL A 61 -15.34 20.98 11.79
N THR A 62 -15.52 20.49 10.55
CA THR A 62 -15.76 21.35 9.38
C THR A 62 -17.26 21.57 9.08
N GLY A 63 -18.17 20.92 9.82
CA GLY A 63 -19.62 21.06 9.69
C GLY A 63 -20.17 22.33 10.35
N ASP A 64 -21.40 22.69 9.98
CA ASP A 64 -22.13 23.82 10.56
C ASP A 64 -22.61 23.46 12.00
N GLY A 65 -21.97 24.02 13.02
CA GLY A 65 -22.31 23.79 14.41
C GLY A 65 -21.66 22.54 15.03
N PRO A 66 -20.34 22.50 15.13
CA PRO A 66 -19.61 21.33 15.63
C PRO A 66 -19.98 20.96 17.07
N ASN A 67 -20.21 19.67 17.31
CA ASN A 67 -20.36 19.13 18.67
C ASN A 67 -18.98 18.85 19.27
N TYR A 68 -18.44 19.79 20.01
CA TYR A 68 -17.09 19.68 20.58
C TYR A 68 -16.89 18.45 21.50
N ALA A 69 -17.94 18.00 22.19
CA ALA A 69 -17.86 16.80 23.03
C ALA A 69 -17.73 15.53 22.18
N TYR A 70 -18.40 15.47 21.03
CA TYR A 70 -18.28 14.37 20.06
C TYR A 70 -16.93 14.43 19.34
N ALA A 71 -16.51 15.61 18.87
CA ALA A 71 -15.20 15.82 18.26
C ALA A 71 -14.05 15.45 19.21
N LEU A 72 -14.15 15.76 20.50
CA LEU A 72 -13.16 15.37 21.51
C LEU A 72 -13.07 13.83 21.64
N ARG A 73 -14.21 13.14 21.68
CA ARG A 73 -14.24 11.65 21.74
C ARG A 73 -13.58 11.04 20.52
N LEU A 74 -13.92 11.51 19.31
CA LEU A 74 -13.29 11.06 18.06
C LEU A 74 -11.78 11.36 18.05
N GLY A 75 -11.37 12.53 18.53
CA GLY A 75 -9.96 12.90 18.67
C GLY A 75 -9.18 11.95 19.56
N ILE A 76 -9.74 11.60 20.72
CA ILE A 76 -9.13 10.62 21.65
C ILE A 76 -9.03 9.25 21.00
N ILE A 77 -10.10 8.76 20.38
CA ILE A 77 -10.12 7.45 19.69
C ILE A 77 -9.06 7.44 18.58
N THR A 78 -9.01 8.49 17.75
CA THR A 78 -8.02 8.63 16.67
C THR A 78 -6.60 8.59 17.24
N ALA A 79 -6.32 9.34 18.31
CA ALA A 79 -5.00 9.36 18.94
C ALA A 79 -4.59 8.00 19.50
N VAL A 80 -5.51 7.30 20.19
CA VAL A 80 -5.27 5.96 20.73
C VAL A 80 -4.98 4.95 19.60
N LEU A 81 -5.78 4.95 18.55
CA LEU A 81 -5.62 4.04 17.43
C LEU A 81 -4.35 4.35 16.61
N LEU A 82 -3.97 5.61 16.45
CA LEU A 82 -2.70 5.99 15.82
C LEU A 82 -1.47 5.60 16.65
N ALA A 83 -1.55 5.71 17.98
CA ALA A 83 -0.47 5.34 18.87
C ALA A 83 -0.31 3.82 19.03
N ALA A 84 -1.39 3.04 18.90
CA ALA A 84 -1.40 1.61 19.16
C ALA A 84 -0.32 0.80 18.40
N PRO A 85 -0.09 0.97 17.08
CA PRO A 85 0.96 0.22 16.38
C PRO A 85 2.36 0.54 16.91
N PHE A 86 2.65 1.78 17.25
CA PHE A 86 3.95 2.17 17.82
C PHE A 86 4.17 1.57 19.20
N VAL A 87 3.14 1.58 20.04
CA VAL A 87 3.17 0.95 21.37
C VAL A 87 3.37 -0.56 21.26
N LEU A 88 2.63 -1.22 20.35
CA LEU A 88 2.74 -2.67 20.14
C LEU A 88 4.14 -3.06 19.61
N VAL A 89 4.74 -2.27 18.72
CA VAL A 89 6.12 -2.47 18.24
C VAL A 89 7.13 -2.22 19.37
N ALA A 90 6.95 -1.18 20.18
CA ALA A 90 7.82 -0.92 21.32
C ALA A 90 7.77 -2.05 22.37
N LEU A 91 6.60 -2.62 22.63
CA LEU A 91 6.42 -3.78 23.48
C LEU A 91 7.06 -5.05 22.89
N HIS A 92 7.05 -5.18 21.57
CA HIS A 92 7.71 -6.30 20.90
C HIS A 92 9.24 -6.28 21.08
N ARG A 93 9.85 -5.10 21.10
CA ARG A 93 11.30 -4.94 21.35
C ARG A 93 11.70 -5.25 22.79
N ARG A 94 10.76 -5.22 23.73
CA ARG A 94 10.98 -5.60 25.14
C ARG A 94 10.63 -7.07 25.30
N SER A 95 11.59 -7.96 25.13
CA SER A 95 11.46 -9.43 25.22
C SER A 95 11.27 -9.92 26.67
N THR A 96 10.31 -9.39 27.41
CA THR A 96 9.93 -9.84 28.74
C THR A 96 8.55 -10.48 28.71
N VAL A 97 8.29 -11.44 29.62
CA VAL A 97 6.99 -12.11 29.76
C VAL A 97 5.85 -11.09 29.95
N LEU A 98 6.11 -10.00 30.67
CA LEU A 98 5.18 -8.88 30.82
C LEU A 98 4.90 -8.17 29.48
N GLY A 99 5.91 -8.05 28.60
CA GLY A 99 5.77 -7.46 27.29
C GLY A 99 4.88 -8.30 26.37
N GLU A 100 4.97 -9.61 26.43
CA GLU A 100 4.11 -10.52 25.64
C GLU A 100 2.65 -10.48 26.08
N ALA A 101 2.41 -10.52 27.38
CA ALA A 101 1.05 -10.38 27.92
C ALA A 101 0.44 -9.01 27.56
N ALA A 102 1.20 -7.91 27.73
CA ALA A 102 0.75 -6.58 27.37
C ALA A 102 0.47 -6.43 25.87
N ARG A 103 1.27 -7.04 25.01
CA ARG A 103 1.05 -7.07 23.55
C ARG A 103 -0.24 -7.79 23.19
N ARG A 104 -0.49 -8.97 23.81
CA ARG A 104 -1.70 -9.73 23.58
C ARG A 104 -2.95 -8.96 24.02
N TRP A 105 -2.95 -8.42 25.23
CA TRP A 105 -4.05 -7.61 25.73
C TRP A 105 -4.23 -6.30 24.95
N GLY A 106 -3.14 -5.66 24.51
CA GLY A 106 -3.20 -4.49 23.64
C GLY A 106 -3.85 -4.79 22.28
N ALA A 107 -3.54 -5.93 21.67
CA ALA A 107 -4.16 -6.35 20.43
C ALA A 107 -5.66 -6.61 20.58
N TRP A 108 -6.07 -7.28 21.65
CA TRP A 108 -7.48 -7.46 21.98
C TRP A 108 -8.18 -6.13 22.30
N GLY A 109 -7.48 -5.20 22.96
CA GLY A 109 -7.98 -3.85 23.21
C GLY A 109 -8.27 -3.08 21.92
N VAL A 110 -7.36 -3.11 20.95
CA VAL A 110 -7.58 -2.51 19.62
C VAL A 110 -8.79 -3.13 18.93
N MET A 111 -8.92 -4.46 18.96
CA MET A 111 -10.06 -5.18 18.39
C MET A 111 -11.37 -4.75 19.05
N ALA A 112 -11.41 -4.68 20.38
CA ALA A 112 -12.58 -4.26 21.13
C ALA A 112 -12.97 -2.80 20.83
N ILE A 113 -12.00 -1.90 20.76
CA ILE A 113 -12.26 -0.51 20.37
C ILE A 113 -12.88 -0.46 18.97
N PHE A 114 -12.32 -1.17 18.02
CA PHE A 114 -12.80 -1.13 16.64
C PHE A 114 -14.19 -1.75 16.48
N VAL A 115 -14.47 -2.90 17.11
CA VAL A 115 -15.72 -3.64 16.92
C VAL A 115 -16.86 -3.12 17.81
N VAL A 116 -16.54 -2.61 19.02
CA VAL A 116 -17.56 -2.23 20.01
C VAL A 116 -17.66 -0.72 20.14
N VAL A 117 -16.51 -0.02 20.32
CA VAL A 117 -16.53 1.42 20.60
C VAL A 117 -16.84 2.22 19.35
N MET A 118 -16.30 1.84 18.18
CA MET A 118 -16.52 2.57 16.93
C MET A 118 -18.00 2.64 16.51
N PRO A 119 -18.76 1.53 16.42
CA PRO A 119 -20.19 1.61 16.07
C PRO A 119 -20.99 2.48 17.05
N VAL A 120 -20.72 2.34 18.35
CA VAL A 120 -21.38 3.14 19.39
C VAL A 120 -21.02 4.63 19.27
N THR A 121 -19.79 4.95 18.88
CA THR A 121 -19.37 6.33 18.68
C THR A 121 -20.02 6.95 17.46
N VAL A 122 -20.19 6.16 16.38
CA VAL A 122 -20.80 6.60 15.12
C VAL A 122 -22.31 6.84 15.28
N SER A 123 -23.04 5.88 15.85
CA SER A 123 -24.50 5.87 15.84
C SER A 123 -25.12 6.07 17.22
N GLY A 124 -24.31 6.33 18.26
CA GLY A 124 -24.75 6.43 19.65
C GLY A 124 -25.22 5.08 20.21
N TRP A 125 -25.72 5.10 21.44
CA TRP A 125 -26.37 3.93 22.09
C TRP A 125 -27.78 3.71 21.51
N SER A 126 -27.88 3.26 20.27
CA SER A 126 -29.12 3.07 19.54
C SER A 126 -29.15 1.72 18.82
N GLY A 127 -30.31 1.31 18.33
CA GLY A 127 -30.42 0.12 17.47
C GLY A 127 -29.57 0.21 16.19
N ALA A 128 -29.23 1.42 15.74
CA ALA A 128 -28.36 1.64 14.59
C ALA A 128 -26.91 1.15 14.85
N ALA A 129 -26.37 1.36 16.06
CA ALA A 129 -25.06 0.82 16.42
C ALA A 129 -24.99 -0.70 16.32
N ALA A 130 -26.07 -1.38 16.72
CA ALA A 130 -26.19 -2.84 16.60
C ALA A 130 -26.29 -3.28 15.12
N ALA A 131 -26.90 -2.47 14.26
CA ALA A 131 -26.99 -2.75 12.82
C ALA A 131 -25.64 -2.55 12.09
N GLU A 132 -24.79 -1.64 12.56
CA GLU A 132 -23.47 -1.37 11.99
C GLU A 132 -22.38 -2.32 12.51
N ALA A 133 -22.51 -2.86 13.72
CA ALA A 133 -21.53 -3.76 14.32
C ALA A 133 -21.10 -4.94 13.41
N PRO A 134 -22.00 -5.60 12.65
CA PRO A 134 -21.61 -6.67 11.72
C PRO A 134 -20.62 -6.21 10.64
N LEU A 135 -20.72 -4.96 10.18
CA LEU A 135 -19.75 -4.41 9.20
C LEU A 135 -18.36 -4.31 9.81
N PHE A 136 -18.23 -3.80 11.05
CA PHE A 136 -16.94 -3.70 11.74
C PHE A 136 -16.35 -5.08 12.06
N VAL A 137 -17.20 -6.06 12.39
CA VAL A 137 -16.79 -7.46 12.53
C VAL A 137 -16.28 -8.02 11.21
N LEU A 138 -16.98 -7.79 10.10
CA LEU A 138 -16.59 -8.24 8.76
C LEU A 138 -15.25 -7.62 8.35
N ILE A 139 -15.04 -6.33 8.58
CA ILE A 139 -13.77 -5.65 8.31
C ILE A 139 -12.66 -6.26 9.17
N SER A 140 -12.92 -6.56 10.43
CA SER A 140 -11.95 -7.21 11.33
C SER A 140 -11.57 -8.62 10.84
N LEU A 141 -12.55 -9.41 10.44
CA LEU A 141 -12.32 -10.75 9.87
C LEU A 141 -11.53 -10.68 8.56
N LEU A 142 -11.85 -9.72 7.72
CA LEU A 142 -11.09 -9.45 6.48
C LEU A 142 -9.65 -9.06 6.79
N ALA A 143 -9.42 -8.19 7.76
CA ALA A 143 -8.08 -7.79 8.19
C ALA A 143 -7.27 -8.98 8.75
N ILE A 144 -7.88 -9.84 9.55
CA ILE A 144 -7.28 -11.08 10.05
C ILE A 144 -6.96 -12.02 8.88
N TRP A 145 -7.86 -12.18 7.94
CA TRP A 145 -7.67 -13.03 6.76
C TRP A 145 -6.54 -12.50 5.86
N LEU A 146 -6.50 -11.20 5.60
CA LEU A 146 -5.39 -10.55 4.87
C LEU A 146 -4.05 -10.71 5.61
N THR A 147 -4.05 -10.61 6.95
CA THR A 147 -2.87 -10.87 7.78
C THR A 147 -2.42 -12.33 7.70
N TYR A 148 -3.36 -13.29 7.67
CA TYR A 148 -3.06 -14.70 7.47
C TYR A 148 -2.44 -14.97 6.09
N LEU A 149 -2.89 -14.28 5.05
CA LEU A 149 -2.26 -14.30 3.72
C LEU A 149 -0.90 -13.58 3.69
N GLY A 150 -0.55 -12.85 4.78
CA GLY A 150 0.69 -12.11 4.90
C GLY A 150 0.72 -10.76 4.16
N PHE A 151 -0.44 -10.22 3.86
CA PHE A 151 -0.55 -8.94 3.16
C PHE A 151 0.22 -7.82 3.87
N GLY A 152 0.22 -7.77 5.20
CA GLY A 152 0.97 -6.79 5.98
C GLY A 152 2.49 -6.89 5.78
N SER A 153 3.05 -8.11 5.70
CA SER A 153 4.48 -8.31 5.44
C SER A 153 4.84 -7.98 3.98
N ILE A 154 3.97 -8.34 3.04
CA ILE A 154 4.12 -8.01 1.62
C ILE A 154 4.13 -6.48 1.43
N ALA A 155 3.13 -5.79 1.99
CA ALA A 155 3.01 -4.34 1.89
C ALA A 155 4.18 -3.61 2.56
N ALA A 156 4.59 -4.04 3.76
CA ALA A 156 5.70 -3.44 4.48
C ALA A 156 7.04 -3.61 3.75
N TRP A 157 7.28 -4.79 3.16
CA TRP A 157 8.46 -5.03 2.34
C TRP A 157 8.43 -4.18 1.07
N ALA A 158 7.32 -4.19 0.33
CA ALA A 158 7.15 -3.46 -0.90
C ALA A 158 7.28 -1.93 -0.68
N PHE A 159 6.73 -1.41 0.42
CA PHE A 159 6.87 0.00 0.78
C PHE A 159 8.33 0.38 1.07
N ARG A 160 9.05 -0.42 1.87
CA ARG A 160 10.49 -0.17 2.13
C ARG A 160 11.30 -0.20 0.85
N PHE A 161 11.06 -1.20 0.01
CA PHE A 161 11.72 -1.35 -1.27
C PHE A 161 11.46 -0.14 -2.18
N ALA A 162 10.19 0.26 -2.33
CA ALA A 162 9.82 1.42 -3.12
C ALA A 162 10.39 2.73 -2.56
N TRP A 163 10.38 2.90 -1.23
CA TRP A 163 10.91 4.10 -0.58
C TRP A 163 12.41 4.31 -0.84
N VAL A 164 13.19 3.23 -0.73
CA VAL A 164 14.63 3.30 -1.05
C VAL A 164 14.86 3.70 -2.52
N GLN A 165 13.99 3.24 -3.42
CA GLN A 165 14.09 3.57 -4.83
C GLN A 165 13.61 4.98 -5.19
N LEU A 166 12.76 5.62 -4.36
CA LEU A 166 12.32 7.00 -4.57
C LEU A 166 13.49 8.00 -4.61
N GLY A 167 14.53 7.77 -3.82
CA GLY A 167 15.76 8.59 -3.90
C GLY A 167 16.42 8.60 -5.28
N ALA A 168 16.16 7.58 -6.07
CA ALA A 168 16.65 7.49 -7.46
C ALA A 168 15.74 8.20 -8.47
N LEU A 169 14.47 8.49 -8.11
CA LEU A 169 13.53 9.19 -9.01
C LEU A 169 14.04 10.58 -9.42
N GLY A 170 14.69 11.32 -8.53
CA GLY A 170 15.25 12.64 -8.85
C GLY A 170 16.26 12.61 -10.00
N THR A 171 17.09 11.58 -10.06
CA THR A 171 18.05 11.40 -11.16
C THR A 171 17.40 10.93 -12.46
N LEU A 172 16.27 10.23 -12.37
CA LEU A 172 15.52 9.78 -13.53
C LEU A 172 14.59 10.85 -14.06
N MET A 173 14.00 11.70 -13.20
CA MET A 173 13.22 12.86 -13.64
C MET A 173 14.07 13.79 -14.50
N SER A 174 15.36 13.96 -14.19
CA SER A 174 16.26 14.76 -15.04
C SER A 174 16.51 14.13 -16.42
N ARG A 175 16.46 12.78 -16.52
CA ARG A 175 16.61 12.07 -17.81
C ARG A 175 15.27 11.87 -18.52
N ALA A 176 14.16 11.87 -17.79
CA ALA A 176 12.79 11.83 -18.32
C ALA A 176 12.29 13.24 -18.75
N LEU A 177 13.16 14.26 -18.76
CA LEU A 177 12.82 15.62 -19.17
C LEU A 177 11.99 15.69 -20.48
N PRO A 178 12.28 14.93 -21.56
CA PRO A 178 11.46 14.97 -22.77
C PRO A 178 10.01 14.53 -22.53
N LEU A 179 9.81 13.51 -21.70
CA LEU A 179 8.47 13.05 -21.34
C LEU A 179 7.76 14.07 -20.43
N LEU A 180 8.46 14.61 -19.44
CA LEU A 180 7.92 15.67 -18.59
C LEU A 180 7.52 16.88 -19.41
N MET A 181 8.33 17.28 -20.39
CA MET A 181 7.99 18.37 -21.30
C MET A 181 6.73 18.08 -22.11
N LEU A 182 6.56 16.83 -22.60
CA LEU A 182 5.35 16.44 -23.32
C LEU A 182 4.13 16.49 -22.40
N THR A 183 4.23 15.96 -21.18
CA THR A 183 3.11 15.99 -20.21
C THR A 183 2.79 17.41 -19.74
N VAL A 184 3.79 18.28 -19.62
CA VAL A 184 3.58 19.71 -19.34
C VAL A 184 2.85 20.39 -20.51
N VAL A 185 3.23 20.10 -21.75
CA VAL A 185 2.51 20.64 -22.93
C VAL A 185 1.05 20.19 -22.92
N VAL A 186 0.80 18.91 -22.66
CA VAL A 186 -0.57 18.37 -22.52
C VAL A 186 -1.33 19.04 -21.38
N TYR A 187 -0.67 19.33 -20.26
CA TYR A 187 -1.27 20.00 -19.11
C TYR A 187 -1.79 21.41 -19.47
N PHE A 188 -1.14 22.13 -20.36
CA PHE A 188 -1.52 23.46 -20.82
C PHE A 188 -2.49 23.46 -22.02
N THR A 189 -3.10 22.33 -22.37
CA THR A 189 -4.10 22.27 -23.43
C THR A 189 -5.48 22.67 -22.90
N GLY A 190 -6.15 23.62 -23.55
CA GLY A 190 -7.47 24.12 -23.14
C GLY A 190 -8.55 23.03 -23.16
N GLU A 191 -8.46 22.05 -24.09
CA GLU A 191 -9.40 20.93 -24.21
C GLU A 191 -9.38 20.05 -22.94
N LEU A 192 -8.18 19.80 -22.41
CA LEU A 192 -8.05 19.03 -21.17
C LEU A 192 -8.70 19.75 -19.98
N TRP A 193 -8.52 21.06 -19.91
CA TRP A 193 -9.13 21.89 -18.86
C TRP A 193 -10.65 21.94 -18.98
N GLN A 194 -11.19 22.07 -20.19
CA GLN A 194 -12.64 22.02 -20.44
C GLN A 194 -13.24 20.66 -20.07
N LEU A 195 -12.55 19.56 -20.43
CA LEU A 195 -12.96 18.21 -20.04
C LEU A 195 -12.98 18.08 -18.51
N SER A 196 -11.90 18.47 -17.85
CA SER A 196 -11.75 18.38 -16.39
C SER A 196 -12.76 19.23 -15.62
N ALA A 197 -13.12 20.41 -16.15
CA ALA A 197 -14.12 21.29 -15.57
C ALA A 197 -15.53 20.70 -15.60
N ARG A 198 -15.87 19.97 -16.65
CA ARG A 198 -17.19 19.33 -16.83
C ARG A 198 -17.26 17.94 -16.21
N MET A 199 -16.13 17.38 -15.77
CA MET A 199 -16.05 16.07 -15.16
C MET A 199 -16.55 16.11 -13.72
N THR A 200 -17.60 15.36 -13.43
CA THR A 200 -18.04 15.15 -12.04
C THR A 200 -16.98 14.37 -11.26
N ARG A 201 -16.94 14.55 -9.94
CA ARG A 201 -16.00 13.78 -9.08
C ARG A 201 -16.16 12.28 -9.25
N GLN A 202 -17.38 11.79 -9.42
CA GLN A 202 -17.64 10.37 -9.66
C GLN A 202 -16.98 9.92 -10.97
N ARG A 203 -17.17 10.63 -12.08
CA ARG A 203 -16.54 10.31 -13.37
C ARG A 203 -15.03 10.38 -13.32
N LEU A 204 -14.47 11.32 -12.56
CA LEU A 204 -13.02 11.38 -12.34
C LEU A 204 -12.51 10.09 -11.70
N TRP A 205 -13.13 9.63 -10.61
CA TRP A 205 -12.73 8.40 -9.94
C TRP A 205 -12.98 7.14 -10.77
N GLU A 206 -14.05 7.11 -11.56
CA GLU A 206 -14.30 6.02 -12.53
C GLU A 206 -13.18 5.96 -13.57
N THR A 207 -12.74 7.12 -14.10
CA THR A 207 -11.63 7.21 -15.05
C THR A 207 -10.30 6.79 -14.41
N VAL A 208 -10.00 7.29 -13.21
CA VAL A 208 -8.81 6.89 -12.45
C VAL A 208 -8.82 5.39 -12.17
N GLY A 209 -9.97 4.85 -11.74
CA GLY A 209 -10.15 3.42 -11.50
C GLY A 209 -9.95 2.57 -12.75
N PHE A 210 -10.48 3.02 -13.89
CA PHE A 210 -10.28 2.34 -15.19
C PHE A 210 -8.81 2.32 -15.60
N LEU A 211 -8.10 3.46 -15.52
CA LEU A 211 -6.68 3.53 -15.84
C LEU A 211 -5.82 2.70 -14.88
N ALA A 212 -6.16 2.71 -13.59
CA ALA A 212 -5.51 1.87 -12.59
C ALA A 212 -5.73 0.38 -12.85
N LEU A 213 -6.93 -0.01 -13.30
CA LEU A 213 -7.23 -1.39 -13.69
C LEU A 213 -6.39 -1.81 -14.90
N VAL A 214 -6.28 -0.95 -15.93
CA VAL A 214 -5.43 -1.20 -17.10
C VAL A 214 -3.96 -1.37 -16.67
N ALA A 215 -3.45 -0.49 -15.82
CA ALA A 215 -2.10 -0.60 -15.27
C ALA A 215 -1.90 -1.91 -14.49
N LEU A 216 -2.88 -2.29 -13.66
CA LEU A 216 -2.83 -3.52 -12.87
C LEU A 216 -2.82 -4.78 -13.76
N VAL A 217 -3.67 -4.83 -14.78
CA VAL A 217 -3.71 -5.96 -15.73
C VAL A 217 -2.37 -6.08 -16.45
N PHE A 218 -1.81 -4.96 -16.93
CA PHE A 218 -0.50 -4.93 -17.57
C PHE A 218 0.61 -5.41 -16.61
N MET A 219 0.65 -4.90 -15.37
CA MET A 219 1.62 -5.34 -14.36
C MET A 219 1.53 -6.85 -14.09
N VAL A 220 0.32 -7.36 -13.88
CA VAL A 220 0.11 -8.78 -13.55
C VAL A 220 0.56 -9.67 -14.70
N THR A 221 0.25 -9.32 -15.95
CA THR A 221 0.67 -10.12 -17.13
C THR A 221 2.18 -10.11 -17.28
N THR A 222 2.81 -8.93 -17.29
CA THR A 222 4.25 -8.77 -17.43
C THR A 222 5.03 -9.49 -16.33
N ILE A 223 4.60 -9.35 -15.07
CA ILE A 223 5.25 -9.98 -13.92
C ILE A 223 5.10 -11.50 -13.98
N ARG A 224 3.95 -12.02 -14.41
CA ARG A 224 3.78 -13.46 -14.57
C ARG A 224 4.74 -14.05 -15.59
N ASP A 225 4.90 -13.40 -16.74
CA ASP A 225 5.81 -13.82 -17.79
C ASP A 225 7.26 -13.81 -17.29
N GLU A 226 7.66 -12.79 -16.55
CA GLU A 226 9.00 -12.68 -15.97
C GLU A 226 9.27 -13.73 -14.88
N VAL A 227 8.29 -14.01 -14.01
CA VAL A 227 8.40 -15.08 -13.01
C VAL A 227 8.52 -16.46 -13.68
N GLN A 228 7.87 -16.67 -14.82
CA GLN A 228 8.05 -17.89 -15.60
C GLN A 228 9.46 -17.98 -16.20
N ALA A 229 9.94 -16.91 -16.83
CA ALA A 229 11.29 -16.84 -17.39
C ALA A 229 12.36 -17.09 -16.30
N LEU A 230 12.22 -16.49 -15.12
CA LEU A 230 13.10 -16.76 -13.97
C LEU A 230 13.13 -18.24 -13.55
N ARG A 231 12.02 -18.95 -13.71
CA ARG A 231 11.93 -20.38 -13.38
C ARG A 231 12.68 -21.23 -14.40
N ASP A 232 12.57 -20.87 -15.67
CA ASP A 232 13.20 -21.58 -16.78
C ASP A 232 14.72 -21.36 -16.76
N ASP A 233 15.20 -20.11 -16.57
CA ASP A 233 16.60 -19.76 -16.43
C ASP A 233 17.26 -20.42 -15.19
N ARG A 234 16.51 -20.53 -14.09
CA ARG A 234 17.01 -21.23 -12.88
C ARG A 234 17.30 -22.69 -13.11
N ALA A 235 16.67 -23.33 -14.08
CA ALA A 235 16.95 -24.71 -14.44
C ALA A 235 18.40 -24.88 -14.94
N GLU A 236 19.00 -23.82 -15.51
CA GLU A 236 20.33 -23.81 -16.10
C GLU A 236 21.42 -23.23 -15.18
N GLN A 237 21.06 -22.39 -14.18
CA GLN A 237 22.05 -21.68 -13.35
C GLN A 237 22.65 -22.53 -12.24
N THR A 238 23.97 -22.71 -12.32
CA THR A 238 24.80 -23.45 -11.35
C THR A 238 25.19 -22.65 -10.10
N ASP A 239 24.83 -21.36 -10.01
CA ASP A 239 25.43 -20.37 -9.08
C ASP A 239 24.53 -20.01 -7.89
N ALA A 240 23.69 -20.95 -7.42
CA ALA A 240 22.77 -20.73 -6.28
C ALA A 240 23.49 -20.30 -4.98
N GLY A 241 24.76 -20.68 -4.81
CA GLY A 241 25.54 -20.30 -3.64
C GLY A 241 25.82 -18.81 -3.51
N ARG A 242 25.96 -18.09 -4.63
CA ARG A 242 26.16 -16.62 -4.62
C ARG A 242 24.91 -15.85 -4.19
N LEU A 243 23.73 -16.41 -4.48
CA LEU A 243 22.46 -15.78 -4.12
C LEU A 243 22.18 -15.87 -2.60
N LEU A 244 22.81 -16.82 -1.90
CA LEU A 244 22.59 -17.04 -0.47
C LEU A 244 23.61 -16.32 0.44
N VAL A 245 24.53 -15.54 -0.13
CA VAL A 245 25.44 -14.68 0.64
C VAL A 245 24.60 -13.67 1.43
N ASP A 246 24.90 -13.50 2.71
CA ASP A 246 24.15 -12.64 3.66
C ASP A 246 22.69 -13.09 3.95
N THR A 247 22.41 -14.38 3.75
CA THR A 247 21.13 -14.99 4.15
C THR A 247 21.35 -15.95 5.34
N PRO A 248 20.29 -16.34 6.07
CA PRO A 248 20.42 -17.33 7.15
C PRO A 248 20.72 -18.75 6.66
N PHE A 249 20.87 -18.96 5.36
CA PHE A 249 21.13 -20.26 4.77
C PHE A 249 22.62 -20.42 4.45
N THR A 250 23.24 -21.48 4.94
CA THR A 250 24.67 -21.76 4.75
C THR A 250 24.98 -22.56 3.49
N GLU A 251 24.03 -23.37 3.04
CA GLU A 251 24.21 -24.25 1.89
C GLU A 251 23.10 -24.06 0.87
N PRO A 252 23.42 -24.02 -0.43
CA PRO A 252 22.42 -24.03 -1.48
C PRO A 252 21.71 -25.38 -1.55
N ALA A 253 20.43 -25.38 -1.89
CA ALA A 253 19.66 -26.59 -2.10
C ALA A 253 20.28 -27.46 -3.22
N SER A 254 20.38 -28.74 -2.97
CA SER A 254 20.80 -29.73 -3.96
C SER A 254 19.71 -30.06 -4.97
N THR A 255 18.43 -29.92 -4.55
CA THR A 255 17.26 -30.19 -5.37
C THR A 255 16.34 -28.96 -5.39
N ARG A 256 15.82 -28.66 -6.57
CA ARG A 256 14.86 -27.57 -6.77
C ARG A 256 13.44 -28.09 -6.75
N THR A 257 12.65 -27.58 -5.83
CA THR A 257 11.25 -27.97 -5.70
C THR A 257 10.36 -27.04 -6.52
N PRO A 258 9.43 -27.55 -7.36
CA PRO A 258 8.52 -26.69 -8.09
C PRO A 258 7.65 -25.86 -7.13
N LEU A 259 7.34 -24.61 -7.53
CA LEU A 259 6.49 -23.72 -6.75
C LEU A 259 5.05 -24.24 -6.75
N SER A 260 4.45 -24.32 -5.58
CA SER A 260 3.01 -24.54 -5.45
C SER A 260 2.25 -23.32 -6.02
N ARG A 261 0.97 -23.51 -6.38
CA ARG A 261 0.12 -22.41 -6.88
C ARG A 261 0.04 -21.24 -5.88
N ALA A 262 -0.01 -21.54 -4.59
CA ALA A 262 -0.07 -20.52 -3.56
C ALA A 262 1.23 -19.71 -3.47
N GLU A 263 2.38 -20.35 -3.55
CA GLU A 263 3.69 -19.68 -3.56
C GLU A 263 3.87 -18.84 -4.83
N GLN A 264 3.43 -19.33 -5.99
CA GLN A 264 3.46 -18.58 -7.24
C GLN A 264 2.61 -17.32 -7.15
N ILE A 265 1.38 -17.42 -6.64
CA ILE A 265 0.51 -16.27 -6.41
C ILE A 265 1.18 -15.28 -5.44
N ASN A 266 1.84 -15.77 -4.39
CA ASN A 266 2.52 -14.92 -3.42
C ASN A 266 3.68 -14.15 -4.05
N VAL A 267 4.52 -14.81 -4.83
CA VAL A 267 5.65 -14.16 -5.52
C VAL A 267 5.14 -13.08 -6.48
N VAL A 268 4.15 -13.41 -7.31
CA VAL A 268 3.53 -12.43 -8.21
C VAL A 268 2.90 -11.29 -7.42
N ALA A 269 2.20 -11.58 -6.33
CA ALA A 269 1.57 -10.55 -5.49
C ALA A 269 2.60 -9.60 -4.86
N VAL A 270 3.71 -10.12 -4.35
CA VAL A 270 4.83 -9.32 -3.81
C VAL A 270 5.35 -8.35 -4.86
N MET A 271 5.63 -8.83 -6.06
CA MET A 271 6.14 -8.02 -7.17
C MET A 271 5.12 -6.98 -7.63
N VAL A 272 3.85 -7.38 -7.82
CA VAL A 272 2.76 -6.46 -8.22
C VAL A 272 2.55 -5.37 -7.17
N VAL A 273 2.50 -5.72 -5.89
CA VAL A 273 2.31 -4.74 -4.81
C VAL A 273 3.49 -3.78 -4.74
N SER A 274 4.73 -4.28 -4.88
CA SER A 274 5.92 -3.43 -4.90
C SER A 274 5.88 -2.42 -6.05
N GLN A 275 5.60 -2.89 -7.25
CA GLN A 275 5.52 -2.01 -8.43
C GLN A 275 4.33 -1.05 -8.32
N ALA A 276 3.17 -1.51 -7.83
CA ALA A 276 2.03 -0.64 -7.60
C ALA A 276 2.32 0.51 -6.62
N ILE A 277 3.04 0.23 -5.53
CA ILE A 277 3.46 1.27 -4.59
C ILE A 277 4.41 2.27 -5.27
N GLN A 278 5.36 1.82 -6.07
CA GLN A 278 6.24 2.72 -6.84
C GLN A 278 5.44 3.62 -7.78
N VAL A 279 4.48 3.05 -8.53
CA VAL A 279 3.62 3.79 -9.45
C VAL A 279 2.76 4.81 -8.68
N VAL A 280 2.17 4.42 -7.56
CA VAL A 280 1.35 5.33 -6.72
C VAL A 280 2.19 6.48 -6.18
N LEU A 281 3.39 6.21 -5.66
CA LEU A 281 4.28 7.24 -5.14
C LEU A 281 4.76 8.19 -6.25
N PHE A 282 5.10 7.66 -7.44
CA PHE A 282 5.44 8.46 -8.60
C PHE A 282 4.27 9.34 -9.06
N THR A 283 3.07 8.75 -9.18
CA THR A 283 1.84 9.48 -9.55
C THR A 283 1.50 10.56 -8.52
N ALA A 284 1.64 10.28 -7.23
CA ALA A 284 1.42 11.26 -6.17
C ALA A 284 2.42 12.43 -6.24
N GLY A 285 3.69 12.15 -6.53
CA GLY A 285 4.71 13.16 -6.76
C GLY A 285 4.40 14.06 -7.96
N LEU A 286 3.98 13.46 -9.08
CA LEU A 286 3.55 14.21 -10.26
C LEU A 286 2.25 15.00 -10.02
N PHE A 287 1.31 14.44 -9.28
CA PHE A 287 0.10 15.17 -8.89
C PHE A 287 0.45 16.43 -8.08
N ALA A 288 1.33 16.29 -7.09
CA ALA A 288 1.80 17.44 -6.31
C ALA A 288 2.55 18.47 -7.19
N PHE A 289 3.37 18.02 -8.13
CA PHE A 289 4.06 18.87 -9.09
C PHE A 289 3.08 19.64 -9.99
N PHE A 290 2.12 18.94 -10.65
CA PHE A 290 1.15 19.59 -11.53
C PHE A 290 0.18 20.49 -10.76
N LEU A 291 -0.18 20.10 -9.53
CA LEU A 291 -1.00 20.95 -8.66
C LEU A 291 -0.28 22.26 -8.32
N ALA A 292 0.98 22.17 -7.92
CA ALA A 292 1.80 23.35 -7.65
C ALA A 292 2.01 24.20 -8.91
N LEU A 293 2.31 23.56 -10.05
CA LEU A 293 2.44 24.23 -11.33
C LEU A 293 1.14 24.96 -11.72
N GLY A 294 -0.02 24.32 -11.56
CA GLY A 294 -1.32 24.92 -11.85
C GLY A 294 -1.62 26.13 -10.97
N ILE A 295 -1.29 26.06 -9.69
CA ILE A 295 -1.50 27.18 -8.74
C ILE A 295 -0.56 28.36 -9.05
N ILE A 296 0.70 28.08 -9.41
CA ILE A 296 1.72 29.12 -9.62
C ILE A 296 1.62 29.73 -11.02
N ALA A 297 1.45 28.88 -12.06
CA ALA A 297 1.58 29.32 -13.45
C ALA A 297 0.28 29.80 -14.07
N ILE A 298 -0.89 29.39 -13.55
CA ILE A 298 -2.18 29.69 -14.19
C ILE A 298 -2.97 30.67 -13.32
N PRO A 299 -3.09 31.93 -13.74
CA PRO A 299 -3.93 32.92 -13.09
C PRO A 299 -5.40 32.46 -13.06
N TYR A 300 -6.14 32.96 -12.08
CA TYR A 300 -7.54 32.56 -11.87
C TYR A 300 -8.44 32.86 -13.07
N ASP A 301 -8.26 34.01 -13.70
CA ASP A 301 -9.00 34.45 -14.92
C ASP A 301 -8.73 33.50 -16.10
N VAL A 302 -7.52 33.01 -16.27
CA VAL A 302 -7.18 32.00 -17.28
C VAL A 302 -7.83 30.66 -16.94
N THR A 303 -7.88 30.28 -15.66
CA THR A 303 -8.58 29.06 -15.23
C THR A 303 -10.06 29.13 -15.59
N VAL A 304 -10.73 30.27 -15.35
CA VAL A 304 -12.14 30.51 -15.72
C VAL A 304 -12.33 30.45 -17.24
N LEU A 305 -11.43 31.07 -18.01
CA LEU A 305 -11.49 31.08 -19.45
C LEU A 305 -11.36 29.67 -20.05
N TRP A 306 -10.43 28.89 -19.55
CA TRP A 306 -10.20 27.52 -20.02
C TRP A 306 -11.27 26.54 -19.56
N ALA A 307 -11.79 26.70 -18.33
CA ALA A 307 -12.85 25.87 -17.78
C ALA A 307 -14.23 26.16 -18.40
N GLY A 308 -14.42 27.35 -18.98
CA GLY A 308 -15.69 27.90 -19.47
C GLY A 308 -16.44 28.73 -18.42
N GLU A 309 -17.00 29.83 -18.84
CA GLU A 309 -17.62 30.87 -17.97
C GLU A 309 -18.75 30.37 -17.04
N GLN A 310 -19.31 29.19 -17.32
CA GLN A 310 -20.47 28.67 -16.55
C GLN A 310 -20.07 27.96 -15.24
N THR A 311 -18.80 27.74 -15.00
CA THR A 311 -18.34 26.90 -13.89
C THR A 311 -17.84 27.66 -12.67
N CYS A 312 -17.52 28.96 -12.80
CA CYS A 312 -16.94 29.71 -11.69
C CYS A 312 -17.33 31.20 -11.76
N GLN A 313 -18.14 31.69 -10.83
CA GLN A 313 -18.26 33.13 -10.58
C GLN A 313 -17.23 33.58 -9.55
N VAL A 314 -16.44 34.62 -9.88
CA VAL A 314 -15.42 35.19 -9.00
C VAL A 314 -16.06 35.60 -7.66
N GLY A 315 -15.52 35.09 -6.57
CA GLY A 315 -15.96 35.41 -5.21
C GLY A 315 -17.09 34.54 -4.65
N GLN A 316 -17.54 33.48 -5.36
CA GLN A 316 -18.51 32.54 -4.83
C GLN A 316 -17.92 31.14 -4.59
N PRO A 317 -18.39 30.39 -3.56
CA PRO A 317 -17.86 29.11 -3.11
C PRO A 317 -17.80 27.93 -4.10
N PRO A 318 -18.50 27.90 -5.28
CA PRO A 318 -18.41 26.71 -6.13
C PRO A 318 -17.08 26.51 -6.82
N CYS A 319 -16.18 27.50 -6.84
CA CYS A 319 -14.85 27.35 -7.38
C CYS A 319 -13.86 26.73 -6.41
N ALA A 320 -14.12 26.84 -5.11
CA ALA A 320 -13.36 26.15 -4.07
C ALA A 320 -13.91 24.73 -3.92
N GLY A 321 -13.13 23.72 -4.27
CA GLY A 321 -13.53 22.33 -4.08
C GLY A 321 -13.65 21.98 -2.61
N THR A 322 -14.73 21.29 -2.21
CA THR A 322 -14.79 20.61 -0.91
C THR A 322 -14.24 19.21 -1.06
N TRP A 323 -13.14 18.91 -0.37
CA TRP A 323 -12.54 17.57 -0.32
C TRP A 323 -12.63 17.05 1.12
N PHE A 324 -13.26 15.90 1.31
CA PHE A 324 -13.48 15.30 2.64
C PHE A 324 -14.12 16.29 3.66
N GLY A 325 -15.05 17.14 3.20
CA GLY A 325 -15.69 18.15 4.05
C GLY A 325 -14.88 19.44 4.28
N VAL A 326 -13.63 19.51 3.83
CA VAL A 326 -12.77 20.69 3.97
C VAL A 326 -12.85 21.55 2.71
N HIS A 327 -13.12 22.86 2.88
CA HIS A 327 -13.01 23.83 1.80
C HIS A 327 -11.53 24.08 1.47
N ILE A 328 -11.11 23.67 0.29
CA ILE A 328 -9.76 23.95 -0.21
C ILE A 328 -9.86 25.16 -1.16
N PRO A 329 -9.08 26.24 -0.94
CA PRO A 329 -9.12 27.44 -1.77
C PRO A 329 -8.41 27.25 -3.12
N ILE A 330 -8.58 26.08 -3.74
CA ILE A 330 -8.00 25.71 -5.04
C ILE A 330 -9.16 25.35 -5.96
N PRO A 331 -9.21 25.89 -7.19
CA PRO A 331 -10.24 25.54 -8.16
C PRO A 331 -10.28 24.03 -8.39
N GLN A 332 -11.47 23.45 -8.35
CA GLN A 332 -11.64 22.00 -8.53
C GLN A 332 -11.09 21.52 -9.88
N THR A 333 -11.17 22.34 -10.91
CA THR A 333 -10.62 22.07 -12.24
C THR A 333 -9.11 21.85 -12.19
N VAL A 334 -8.35 22.66 -11.41
CA VAL A 334 -6.91 22.51 -11.23
C VAL A 334 -6.58 21.13 -10.64
N VAL A 335 -7.35 20.73 -9.61
CA VAL A 335 -7.17 19.43 -8.94
C VAL A 335 -7.50 18.27 -9.89
N HIS A 336 -8.62 18.37 -10.63
CA HIS A 336 -9.04 17.32 -11.57
C HIS A 336 -8.03 17.16 -12.72
N THR A 337 -7.59 18.28 -13.33
CA THR A 337 -6.60 18.27 -14.42
C THR A 337 -5.27 17.70 -13.95
N SER A 338 -4.77 18.15 -12.79
CA SER A 338 -3.53 17.66 -12.20
C SER A 338 -3.57 16.17 -11.90
N LEU A 339 -4.68 15.69 -11.33
CA LEU A 339 -4.85 14.26 -11.02
C LEU A 339 -4.94 13.42 -12.30
N PHE A 340 -5.68 13.88 -13.30
CA PHE A 340 -5.84 13.15 -14.55
C PHE A 340 -4.50 13.00 -15.29
N VAL A 341 -3.72 14.08 -15.44
CA VAL A 341 -2.39 14.04 -16.07
C VAL A 341 -1.41 13.20 -15.27
N ALA A 342 -1.45 13.30 -13.95
CA ALA A 342 -0.58 12.49 -13.09
C ALA A 342 -0.87 10.99 -13.23
N VAL A 343 -2.16 10.59 -13.29
CA VAL A 343 -2.54 9.18 -13.45
C VAL A 343 -2.17 8.64 -14.83
N LEU A 344 -2.34 9.44 -15.90
CA LEU A 344 -1.86 9.06 -17.25
C LEU A 344 -0.34 8.89 -17.26
N SER A 345 0.39 9.78 -16.60
CA SER A 345 1.84 9.66 -16.47
C SER A 345 2.25 8.44 -15.65
N GLY A 346 1.47 8.08 -14.62
CA GLY A 346 1.65 6.86 -13.83
C GLY A 346 1.44 5.59 -14.67
N LEU A 347 0.42 5.58 -15.54
CA LEU A 347 0.21 4.47 -16.49
C LEU A 347 1.40 4.35 -17.45
N TYR A 348 1.87 5.46 -18.02
CA TYR A 348 3.07 5.47 -18.86
C TYR A 348 4.30 4.95 -18.11
N PHE A 349 4.52 5.39 -16.87
CA PHE A 349 5.61 4.90 -16.02
C PHE A 349 5.51 3.39 -15.81
N THR A 350 4.31 2.85 -15.59
CA THR A 350 4.07 1.41 -15.43
C THR A 350 4.55 0.63 -16.65
N VAL A 351 4.24 1.11 -17.85
CA VAL A 351 4.70 0.47 -19.11
C VAL A 351 6.21 0.63 -19.26
N SER A 352 6.72 1.84 -19.05
CA SER A 352 8.15 2.15 -19.23
C SER A 352 9.06 1.34 -18.29
N THR A 353 8.64 1.06 -17.06
CA THR A 353 9.43 0.24 -16.13
C THR A 353 9.68 -1.19 -16.63
N SER A 354 8.83 -1.68 -17.51
CA SER A 354 8.94 -3.04 -18.07
C SER A 354 9.60 -3.08 -19.44
N VAL A 355 9.44 -2.02 -20.25
CA VAL A 355 9.85 -2.00 -21.66
C VAL A 355 11.14 -1.21 -21.89
N ASP A 356 11.31 -0.08 -21.20
CA ASP A 356 12.49 0.78 -21.39
C ASP A 356 13.66 0.25 -20.56
N PRO A 357 14.83 -0.05 -21.19
CA PRO A 357 15.99 -0.61 -20.50
C PRO A 357 16.48 0.22 -19.31
N LEU A 358 16.41 1.56 -19.39
CA LEU A 358 16.87 2.45 -18.32
C LEU A 358 15.95 2.37 -17.09
N TYR A 359 14.64 2.35 -17.31
CA TYR A 359 13.65 2.21 -16.25
C TYR A 359 13.66 0.80 -15.69
N ARG A 360 13.77 -0.23 -16.56
CA ARG A 360 13.84 -1.63 -16.17
C ARG A 360 15.01 -1.90 -15.23
N GLN A 361 16.23 -1.53 -15.61
CA GLN A 361 17.45 -1.71 -14.80
C GLN A 361 17.36 -1.04 -13.42
N ARG A 362 16.62 0.05 -13.32
CA ARG A 362 16.54 0.81 -12.07
C ARG A 362 15.41 0.39 -11.15
N PHE A 363 14.27 0.01 -11.70
CA PHE A 363 13.07 -0.25 -10.93
C PHE A 363 12.62 -1.70 -10.93
N PHE A 364 12.85 -2.42 -12.02
CA PHE A 364 12.33 -3.77 -12.21
C PHE A 364 13.39 -4.85 -11.92
N ASP A 365 14.59 -4.73 -12.49
CA ASP A 365 15.65 -5.73 -12.31
C ASP A 365 16.08 -5.93 -10.83
N PRO A 366 16.18 -4.87 -9.99
CA PRO A 366 16.45 -5.07 -8.57
C PRO A 366 15.36 -5.87 -7.85
N LEU A 367 14.09 -5.72 -8.27
CA LEU A 367 12.98 -6.49 -7.73
C LEU A 367 13.11 -7.98 -8.11
N ILE A 368 13.46 -8.26 -9.37
CA ILE A 368 13.70 -9.62 -9.86
C ILE A 368 14.87 -10.27 -9.11
N ALA A 369 15.97 -9.55 -8.92
CA ALA A 369 17.12 -10.03 -8.19
C ALA A 369 16.78 -10.40 -6.73
N ASP A 370 15.98 -9.57 -6.05
CA ASP A 370 15.54 -9.84 -4.68
C ASP A 370 14.61 -11.08 -4.59
N VAL A 371 13.74 -11.25 -5.57
CA VAL A 371 12.89 -12.45 -5.69
C VAL A 371 13.73 -13.69 -5.98
N ALA A 372 14.77 -13.59 -6.81
CA ALA A 372 15.67 -14.71 -7.10
C ALA A 372 16.38 -15.21 -5.82
N VAL A 373 16.89 -14.30 -4.98
CA VAL A 373 17.46 -14.63 -3.65
C VAL A 373 16.42 -15.31 -2.76
N SER A 374 15.20 -14.78 -2.75
CA SER A 374 14.11 -15.29 -1.92
C SER A 374 13.69 -16.72 -2.31
N LEU A 375 13.68 -17.00 -3.61
CA LEU A 375 13.39 -18.33 -4.13
C LEU A 375 14.54 -19.33 -3.86
N ALA A 376 15.80 -18.88 -3.91
CA ALA A 376 16.94 -19.71 -3.53
C ALA A 376 16.88 -20.08 -2.04
N GLY A 377 16.58 -19.13 -1.16
CA GLY A 377 16.37 -19.38 0.27
C GLY A 377 15.19 -20.32 0.54
N ARG A 378 14.11 -20.22 -0.22
CA ARG A 378 12.97 -21.17 -0.11
C ARG A 378 13.40 -22.61 -0.42
N ASP A 379 14.16 -22.82 -1.48
CA ASP A 379 14.60 -24.16 -1.85
C ASP A 379 15.52 -24.73 -0.75
N ALA A 380 16.45 -23.93 -0.19
CA ALA A 380 17.28 -24.32 0.94
C ALA A 380 16.45 -24.65 2.21
N TYR A 381 15.42 -23.85 2.51
CA TYR A 381 14.52 -24.09 3.64
C TYR A 381 13.76 -25.42 3.52
N LEU A 382 13.20 -25.72 2.33
CA LEU A 382 12.47 -26.97 2.11
C LEU A 382 13.39 -28.20 2.21
N GLU A 383 14.64 -28.10 1.77
CA GLU A 383 15.61 -29.18 1.91
C GLU A 383 16.01 -29.39 3.39
N MET A 384 16.12 -28.30 4.17
CA MET A 384 16.35 -28.40 5.62
C MET A 384 15.18 -29.08 6.33
N GLU A 385 13.92 -28.70 6.02
CA GLU A 385 12.74 -29.33 6.59
C GLU A 385 12.61 -30.82 6.20
N ALA A 386 13.04 -31.20 5.00
CA ALA A 386 13.01 -32.58 4.55
C ALA A 386 14.05 -33.48 5.25
N LYS A 387 15.15 -32.88 5.76
CA LYS A 387 16.23 -33.58 6.50
C LYS A 387 15.98 -33.65 8.01
N ALA A 388 15.08 -32.80 8.54
CA ALA A 388 14.70 -32.74 9.97
C ALA A 388 13.53 -33.69 10.30
#